data_de651c539a013f4a3f5d5c1aadc8f605
#
_entry.id   de651c539a013f4a3f5d5c1aadc8f605
#
_cell.length_a   1.000
_cell.length_b   1.000
_cell.length_c   1.000
_cell.angle_alpha   90.00
_cell.angle_beta   90.00
_cell.angle_gamma   90.00
#
_symmetry.space_group_name_H-M   'P 1'
#
loop_
_entity.id
_entity.type
_entity.pdbx_description
1 polymer ?
#
loop_
_entity_poly.entity_id
_entity_poly.type
_entity_poly.pdbx_seq_one_letter_code
_entity_poly.pdbx_strand_id
1 'polypeptide(L)'
;VQIEIDNGSGFCFGVTTAIKKAEEELAKGGKLYCLGDIVHNGMEVERLHEAGLITIDHEQMEELQGVKVLLRAHGEPPETYALAERNNIEIIDATCPVVLQLQRRIKKQYVNNPEAQIVIFGKNGHAEVLGLVGQTESHAIVVEKFEDVKQLKESGQLDFSKDIYLYSQTTKSLDEFHRIIEYCQEHIVEGAVFKSFDTICRQVANRMPNIAAFASKHDVILFVSGRKSSNGKVLFKECKSVNANSYQIESADEIDMNWFKDVETVGICGATSTPKWLMEECKDKIIKESSALL
;
A
#
# COMPACT_ATOMS: atom_id res chain seq x y z
N VAL A 1 15.26 -27.65 12.55
CA VAL A 1 14.43 -26.81 11.68
C VAL A 1 15.31 -25.82 10.93
N GLN A 2 15.28 -25.82 9.59
CA GLN A 2 15.93 -24.81 8.77
C GLN A 2 14.98 -23.62 8.57
N ILE A 3 15.45 -22.41 8.87
CA ILE A 3 14.64 -21.19 8.79
C ILE A 3 15.21 -20.25 7.73
N GLU A 4 14.42 -19.91 6.74
CA GLU A 4 14.77 -18.98 5.67
C GLU A 4 13.86 -17.75 5.72
N ILE A 5 14.44 -16.55 5.59
CA ILE A 5 13.69 -15.30 5.38
C ILE A 5 13.70 -15.00 3.88
N ASP A 6 12.53 -14.74 3.29
CA ASP A 6 12.40 -14.36 1.89
C ASP A 6 13.09 -13.01 1.63
N ASN A 7 14.13 -13.03 0.80
CA ASN A 7 14.86 -11.82 0.41
C ASN A 7 14.02 -10.83 -0.40
N GLY A 8 12.95 -11.30 -1.03
CA GLY A 8 12.00 -10.47 -1.77
C GLY A 8 10.94 -9.81 -0.89
N SER A 9 10.83 -10.20 0.38
CA SER A 9 9.88 -9.63 1.34
C SER A 9 10.43 -8.39 2.05
N GLY A 10 9.53 -7.61 2.64
CA GLY A 10 9.88 -6.41 3.38
C GLY A 10 9.55 -5.12 2.62
N PHE A 11 9.97 -4.00 3.15
CA PHE A 11 9.65 -2.68 2.63
C PHE A 11 9.92 -2.56 1.13
N CYS A 12 8.96 -2.00 0.40
CA CYS A 12 9.21 -1.53 -0.95
C CYS A 12 10.07 -0.23 -0.92
N PHE A 13 10.59 0.17 -2.08
CA PHE A 13 11.42 1.38 -2.19
C PHE A 13 10.73 2.63 -1.62
N GLY A 14 9.45 2.82 -1.90
CA GLY A 14 8.70 3.99 -1.40
C GLY A 14 8.62 4.03 0.13
N VAL A 15 8.33 2.89 0.77
CA VAL A 15 8.29 2.77 2.23
C VAL A 15 9.68 2.97 2.84
N THR A 16 10.71 2.33 2.29
CA THR A 16 12.10 2.50 2.76
C THR A 16 12.51 3.97 2.74
N THR A 17 12.19 4.70 1.67
CA THR A 17 12.50 6.12 1.54
C THR A 17 11.76 6.96 2.59
N ALA A 18 10.48 6.66 2.85
CA ALA A 18 9.70 7.39 3.85
C ALA A 18 10.24 7.17 5.28
N ILE A 19 10.54 5.92 5.64
CA ILE A 19 11.14 5.58 6.93
C ILE A 19 12.49 6.28 7.12
N LYS A 20 13.36 6.22 6.09
CA LYS A 20 14.67 6.86 6.14
C LYS A 20 14.57 8.37 6.34
N LYS A 21 13.67 9.06 5.61
CA LYS A 21 13.43 10.50 5.79
C LYS A 21 12.94 10.82 7.21
N ALA A 22 12.04 9.99 7.78
CA ALA A 22 11.59 10.18 9.14
C ALA A 22 12.75 10.04 10.14
N GLU A 23 13.57 9.01 10.02
CA GLU A 23 14.73 8.77 10.90
C GLU A 23 15.78 9.89 10.77
N GLU A 24 16.06 10.36 9.56
CA GLU A 24 16.99 11.48 9.32
C GLU A 24 16.50 12.79 9.97
N GLU A 25 15.20 13.09 9.88
CA GLU A 25 14.64 14.27 10.54
C GLU A 25 14.58 14.13 12.07
N LEU A 26 14.23 12.97 12.60
CA LEU A 26 14.23 12.70 14.03
C LEU A 26 15.64 12.80 14.62
N ALA A 27 16.67 12.38 13.88
CA ALA A 27 18.09 12.47 14.31
C ALA A 27 18.58 13.91 14.42
N LYS A 28 17.97 14.87 13.72
CA LYS A 28 18.29 16.31 13.87
C LYS A 28 17.76 16.91 15.18
N GLY A 29 16.92 16.19 15.88
CA GLY A 29 16.22 16.65 17.09
C GLY A 29 14.98 17.49 16.76
N GLY A 30 14.13 17.69 17.78
CA GLY A 30 12.87 18.40 17.64
C GLY A 30 11.67 17.45 17.42
N LYS A 31 10.51 18.05 17.17
CA LYS A 31 9.26 17.31 16.91
C LYS A 31 9.08 17.12 15.41
N LEU A 32 8.75 15.91 15.02
CA LEU A 32 8.32 15.56 13.67
C LEU A 32 6.92 14.97 13.74
N TYR A 33 5.99 15.56 13.02
CA TYR A 33 4.65 15.03 12.83
C TYR A 33 4.60 14.20 11.55
N CYS A 34 3.76 13.17 11.52
CA CYS A 34 3.49 12.37 10.33
C CYS A 34 1.99 12.37 10.07
N LEU A 35 1.58 12.75 8.88
CA LEU A 35 0.17 12.77 8.49
C LEU A 35 -0.31 11.36 8.16
N GLY A 36 -0.99 10.75 9.12
CA GLY A 36 -1.39 9.35 9.14
C GLY A 36 -0.25 8.37 9.46
N ASP A 37 -0.58 7.10 9.61
CA ASP A 37 0.40 6.05 9.87
C ASP A 37 1.43 5.98 8.75
N ILE A 38 2.70 6.09 9.05
CA ILE A 38 3.79 6.12 8.06
C ILE A 38 3.84 4.85 7.22
N VAL A 39 3.50 3.71 7.83
CA VAL A 39 3.30 2.42 7.16
C VAL A 39 2.12 1.67 7.78
N HIS A 40 1.58 0.70 7.06
CA HIS A 40 0.52 -0.18 7.58
C HIS A 40 1.09 -1.36 8.38
N ASN A 41 1.93 -1.05 9.37
CA ASN A 41 2.52 -2.00 10.31
C ASN A 41 2.63 -1.35 11.68
N GLY A 42 1.85 -1.85 12.65
CA GLY A 42 1.75 -1.26 13.99
C GLY A 42 3.07 -1.29 14.75
N MET A 43 3.87 -2.37 14.60
CA MET A 43 5.18 -2.50 15.28
C MET A 43 6.17 -1.44 14.80
N GLU A 44 6.19 -1.14 13.50
CA GLU A 44 7.07 -0.11 12.96
C GLU A 44 6.58 1.31 13.32
N VAL A 45 5.27 1.52 13.33
CA VAL A 45 4.68 2.79 13.80
C VAL A 45 5.07 3.05 15.26
N GLU A 46 4.97 2.03 16.13
CA GLU A 46 5.35 2.15 17.54
C GLU A 46 6.85 2.43 17.70
N ARG A 47 7.71 1.70 16.97
CA ARG A 47 9.16 1.95 16.98
C ARG A 47 9.50 3.42 16.65
N LEU A 48 8.85 3.98 15.64
CA LEU A 48 9.09 5.38 15.25
C LEU A 48 8.45 6.36 16.24
N HIS A 49 7.32 6.00 16.86
CA HIS A 49 6.70 6.79 17.91
C HIS A 49 7.64 6.89 19.14
N GLU A 50 8.25 5.78 19.55
CA GLU A 50 9.28 5.77 20.61
C GLU A 50 10.50 6.64 20.25
N ALA A 51 10.83 6.73 18.95
CA ALA A 51 11.89 7.61 18.45
C ALA A 51 11.48 9.09 18.35
N GLY A 52 10.21 9.43 18.63
CA GLY A 52 9.70 10.80 18.66
C GLY A 52 8.81 11.23 17.49
N LEU A 53 8.41 10.32 16.60
CA LEU A 53 7.44 10.61 15.54
C LEU A 53 6.03 10.69 16.11
N ILE A 54 5.29 11.75 15.76
CA ILE A 54 3.92 11.99 16.25
C ILE A 54 2.97 11.83 15.06
N THR A 55 2.16 10.77 15.09
CA THR A 55 1.12 10.58 14.09
C THR A 55 -0.06 11.53 14.33
N ILE A 56 -0.49 12.21 13.29
CA ILE A 56 -1.63 13.14 13.30
C ILE A 56 -2.58 12.83 12.14
N ASP A 57 -3.81 13.29 12.26
CA ASP A 57 -4.79 13.32 11.16
C ASP A 57 -4.89 14.71 10.51
N HIS A 58 -5.75 14.85 9.51
CA HIS A 58 -5.94 16.11 8.79
C HIS A 58 -6.55 17.20 9.67
N GLU A 59 -7.48 16.87 10.59
CA GLU A 59 -8.08 17.82 11.50
C GLU A 59 -7.04 18.40 12.49
N GLN A 60 -6.19 17.52 13.01
CA GLN A 60 -5.08 17.94 13.87
C GLN A 60 -4.06 18.80 13.11
N MET A 61 -3.82 18.50 11.83
CA MET A 61 -2.90 19.29 11.00
C MET A 61 -3.43 20.72 10.79
N GLU A 62 -4.75 20.92 10.70
CA GLU A 62 -5.36 22.26 10.56
C GLU A 62 -5.05 23.18 11.74
N GLU A 63 -4.87 22.62 12.93
CA GLU A 63 -4.58 23.36 14.17
C GLU A 63 -3.08 23.66 14.36
N LEU A 64 -2.20 23.00 13.59
CA LEU A 64 -0.76 23.16 13.71
C LEU A 64 -0.24 24.36 12.89
N GLN A 65 0.77 25.04 13.41
CA GLN A 65 1.47 26.15 12.74
C GLN A 65 2.96 26.10 12.97
N GLY A 66 3.75 26.39 11.93
CA GLY A 66 5.19 26.55 12.02
C GLY A 66 5.95 25.27 12.43
N VAL A 67 5.39 24.10 12.16
CA VAL A 67 5.95 22.78 12.51
C VAL A 67 6.39 22.01 11.26
N LYS A 68 7.11 20.91 11.46
CA LYS A 68 7.47 19.98 10.39
C LYS A 68 6.46 18.83 10.34
N VAL A 69 5.95 18.54 9.15
CA VAL A 69 5.04 17.42 8.88
C VAL A 69 5.58 16.57 7.75
N LEU A 70 5.76 15.29 8.02
CA LEU A 70 6.13 14.30 7.01
C LEU A 70 4.85 13.81 6.31
N LEU A 71 4.86 13.88 4.98
CA LEU A 71 3.87 13.23 4.12
C LEU A 71 4.40 11.85 3.72
N ARG A 72 3.64 10.83 4.05
CA ARG A 72 4.01 9.43 3.83
C ARG A 72 4.01 9.02 2.35
N ALA A 73 4.50 7.82 2.06
CA ALA A 73 4.67 7.30 0.69
C ALA A 73 3.38 7.25 -0.15
N HIS A 74 2.21 7.23 0.47
CA HIS A 74 0.90 7.16 -0.21
C HIS A 74 0.51 8.43 -0.98
N GLY A 75 1.14 9.57 -0.67
CA GLY A 75 0.80 10.87 -1.27
C GLY A 75 -0.44 11.50 -0.64
N GLU A 76 -0.60 12.79 -0.93
CA GLU A 76 -1.68 13.63 -0.42
C GLU A 76 -2.32 14.44 -1.56
N PRO A 77 -3.57 14.88 -1.41
CA PRO A 77 -4.21 15.76 -2.38
C PRO A 77 -3.64 17.19 -2.32
N PRO A 78 -3.87 18.02 -3.36
CA PRO A 78 -3.37 19.39 -3.41
C PRO A 78 -3.78 20.25 -2.20
N GLU A 79 -4.94 20.00 -1.62
CA GLU A 79 -5.49 20.74 -0.46
C GLU A 79 -4.59 20.62 0.77
N THR A 80 -3.91 19.47 0.94
CA THR A 80 -2.95 19.26 2.05
C THR A 80 -1.75 20.19 1.91
N TYR A 81 -1.23 20.36 0.70
CA TYR A 81 -0.11 21.28 0.45
C TYR A 81 -0.53 22.74 0.64
N ALA A 82 -1.73 23.13 0.19
CA ALA A 82 -2.29 24.45 0.38
C ALA A 82 -2.50 24.77 1.87
N LEU A 83 -2.96 23.80 2.67
CA LEU A 83 -3.08 23.92 4.12
C LEU A 83 -1.71 24.15 4.77
N ALA A 84 -0.71 23.36 4.38
CA ALA A 84 0.65 23.50 4.90
C ALA A 84 1.22 24.89 4.63
N GLU A 85 1.06 25.42 3.40
CA GLU A 85 1.50 26.77 3.04
C GLU A 85 0.80 27.83 3.89
N ARG A 86 -0.52 27.75 4.03
CA ARG A 86 -1.34 28.67 4.82
C ARG A 86 -0.94 28.71 6.30
N ASN A 87 -0.57 27.55 6.85
CA ASN A 87 -0.20 27.40 8.26
C ASN A 87 1.33 27.45 8.50
N ASN A 88 2.12 27.85 7.51
CA ASN A 88 3.58 27.89 7.58
C ASN A 88 4.20 26.57 8.08
N ILE A 89 3.64 25.45 7.64
CA ILE A 89 4.12 24.09 7.95
C ILE A 89 5.20 23.72 6.93
N GLU A 90 6.36 23.27 7.42
CA GLU A 90 7.42 22.71 6.59
C GLU A 90 7.06 21.25 6.23
N ILE A 91 6.85 20.98 4.95
CA ILE A 91 6.56 19.63 4.46
C ILE A 91 7.85 18.87 4.21
N ILE A 92 7.97 17.70 4.85
CA ILE A 92 8.94 16.67 4.50
C ILE A 92 8.20 15.67 3.60
N ASP A 93 8.29 15.88 2.29
CA ASP A 93 7.53 15.06 1.34
C ASP A 93 8.25 13.72 1.09
N ALA A 94 7.68 12.65 1.60
CA ALA A 94 8.13 11.28 1.40
C ALA A 94 7.23 10.49 0.45
N THR A 95 6.39 11.16 -0.31
CA THR A 95 5.53 10.50 -1.32
C THR A 95 6.38 9.70 -2.29
N CYS A 96 5.99 8.45 -2.52
CA CYS A 96 6.68 7.57 -3.47
C CYS A 96 6.71 8.21 -4.86
N PRO A 97 7.86 8.24 -5.55
CA PRO A 97 7.97 8.81 -6.90
C PRO A 97 6.98 8.20 -7.89
N VAL A 98 6.65 6.92 -7.76
CA VAL A 98 5.63 6.24 -8.59
C VAL A 98 4.26 6.88 -8.39
N VAL A 99 3.89 7.15 -7.15
CA VAL A 99 2.62 7.82 -6.81
C VAL A 99 2.61 9.27 -7.30
N LEU A 100 3.69 10.02 -7.11
CA LEU A 100 3.82 11.40 -7.62
C LEU A 100 3.66 11.46 -9.15
N GLN A 101 4.28 10.52 -9.86
CA GLN A 101 4.15 10.44 -11.31
C GLN A 101 2.69 10.15 -11.72
N LEU A 102 2.02 9.25 -11.01
CA LEU A 102 0.62 8.92 -11.24
C LEU A 102 -0.28 10.13 -11.00
N GLN A 103 -0.09 10.86 -9.90
CA GLN A 103 -0.82 12.10 -9.62
C GLN A 103 -0.65 13.14 -10.74
N ARG A 104 0.57 13.35 -11.22
CA ARG A 104 0.86 14.29 -12.33
C ARG A 104 0.19 13.86 -13.62
N ARG A 105 0.17 12.56 -13.93
CA ARG A 105 -0.50 12.02 -15.13
C ARG A 105 -2.00 12.24 -15.08
N ILE A 106 -2.64 11.95 -13.95
CA ILE A 106 -4.08 12.15 -13.75
C ILE A 106 -4.43 13.64 -13.85
N LYS A 107 -3.68 14.51 -13.17
CA LYS A 107 -3.89 15.96 -13.24
C LYS A 107 -3.79 16.49 -14.68
N LYS A 108 -2.75 16.07 -15.41
CA LYS A 108 -2.56 16.45 -16.81
C LYS A 108 -3.73 15.98 -17.68
N GLN A 109 -4.20 14.74 -17.46
CA GLN A 109 -5.34 14.18 -18.18
C GLN A 109 -6.62 14.98 -17.91
N TYR A 110 -6.88 15.31 -16.65
CA TYR A 110 -8.05 16.08 -16.24
C TYR A 110 -8.07 17.49 -16.84
N VAL A 111 -6.92 18.18 -16.80
CA VAL A 111 -6.81 19.54 -17.37
C VAL A 111 -6.95 19.54 -18.89
N ASN A 112 -6.36 18.57 -19.58
CA ASN A 112 -6.37 18.51 -21.04
C ASN A 112 -7.68 17.99 -21.65
N ASN A 113 -8.48 17.27 -20.87
CA ASN A 113 -9.72 16.66 -21.33
C ASN A 113 -10.83 16.83 -20.28
N PRO A 114 -11.33 18.05 -20.07
CA PRO A 114 -12.25 18.36 -18.96
C PRO A 114 -13.62 17.67 -19.10
N GLU A 115 -14.01 17.26 -20.31
CA GLU A 115 -15.27 16.56 -20.58
C GLU A 115 -15.15 15.04 -20.41
N ALA A 116 -13.93 14.52 -20.28
CA ALA A 116 -13.70 13.09 -20.14
C ALA A 116 -13.90 12.65 -18.68
N GLN A 117 -14.30 11.41 -18.51
CA GLN A 117 -14.45 10.78 -17.20
C GLN A 117 -13.13 10.10 -16.81
N ILE A 118 -12.59 10.46 -15.67
CA ILE A 118 -11.44 9.79 -15.09
C ILE A 118 -11.95 8.75 -14.08
N VAL A 119 -11.59 7.51 -14.29
CA VAL A 119 -11.94 6.38 -13.42
C VAL A 119 -10.68 5.87 -12.73
N ILE A 120 -10.76 5.68 -11.43
CA ILE A 120 -9.66 5.17 -10.59
C ILE A 120 -10.09 3.84 -9.98
N PHE A 121 -9.45 2.76 -10.41
CA PHE A 121 -9.59 1.46 -9.76
C PHE A 121 -8.76 1.45 -8.47
N GLY A 122 -9.42 1.56 -7.33
CA GLY A 122 -8.77 1.70 -6.04
C GLY A 122 -9.74 1.55 -4.88
N LYS A 123 -9.20 1.44 -3.67
CA LYS A 123 -10.00 1.35 -2.45
C LYS A 123 -10.48 2.74 -2.03
N ASN A 124 -11.79 2.90 -1.92
CA ASN A 124 -12.40 4.16 -1.48
C ASN A 124 -11.90 4.57 -0.08
N GLY A 125 -11.56 5.84 0.12
CA GLY A 125 -11.02 6.33 1.38
C GLY A 125 -9.55 5.96 1.67
N HIS A 126 -8.89 5.18 0.82
CA HIS A 126 -7.46 4.93 0.96
C HIS A 126 -6.67 6.22 0.64
N ALA A 127 -5.62 6.51 1.42
CA ALA A 127 -4.84 7.75 1.29
C ALA A 127 -4.32 8.00 -0.13
N GLU A 128 -3.77 6.98 -0.79
CA GLU A 128 -3.32 7.10 -2.19
C GLU A 128 -4.48 7.51 -3.11
N VAL A 129 -5.63 6.86 -2.97
CA VAL A 129 -6.81 7.13 -3.80
C VAL A 129 -7.35 8.54 -3.57
N LEU A 130 -7.39 9.00 -2.31
CA LEU A 130 -7.76 10.38 -1.98
C LEU A 130 -6.81 11.39 -2.65
N GLY A 131 -5.50 11.11 -2.64
CA GLY A 131 -4.50 11.92 -3.32
C GLY A 131 -4.69 11.95 -4.84
N LEU A 132 -5.10 10.82 -5.46
CA LEU A 132 -5.39 10.74 -6.90
C LEU A 132 -6.68 11.48 -7.26
N VAL A 133 -7.75 11.28 -6.49
CA VAL A 133 -9.04 11.96 -6.68
C VAL A 133 -8.89 13.47 -6.56
N GLY A 134 -8.08 13.94 -5.60
CA GLY A 134 -7.76 15.37 -5.43
C GLY A 134 -7.13 16.02 -6.65
N GLN A 135 -6.44 15.27 -7.52
CA GLN A 135 -5.88 15.79 -8.77
C GLN A 135 -6.94 16.17 -9.81
N THR A 136 -8.18 15.77 -9.58
CA THR A 136 -9.32 16.00 -10.48
C THR A 136 -10.40 16.88 -9.82
N GLU A 137 -10.04 17.67 -8.82
CA GLU A 137 -11.00 18.48 -8.07
C GLU A 137 -12.20 17.63 -7.58
N SER A 138 -11.94 16.40 -7.18
CA SER A 138 -12.93 15.40 -6.74
C SER A 138 -13.92 14.92 -7.81
N HIS A 139 -13.64 15.12 -9.09
CA HIS A 139 -14.49 14.64 -10.18
C HIS A 139 -14.21 13.19 -10.61
N ALA A 140 -13.08 12.61 -10.23
CA ALA A 140 -12.78 11.23 -10.56
C ALA A 140 -13.78 10.25 -9.94
N ILE A 141 -14.10 9.20 -10.68
CA ILE A 141 -14.99 8.12 -10.27
C ILE A 141 -14.13 6.98 -9.72
N VAL A 142 -14.36 6.58 -8.48
CA VAL A 142 -13.64 5.47 -7.85
C VAL A 142 -14.44 4.18 -7.99
N VAL A 143 -13.77 3.12 -8.42
CA VAL A 143 -14.29 1.76 -8.47
C VAL A 143 -13.37 0.83 -7.67
N GLU A 144 -13.93 0.08 -6.74
CA GLU A 144 -13.14 -0.82 -5.87
C GLU A 144 -12.99 -2.21 -6.46
N LYS A 145 -13.98 -2.65 -7.22
CA LYS A 145 -14.09 -3.97 -7.84
C LYS A 145 -14.82 -3.91 -9.16
N PHE A 146 -14.72 -4.98 -9.92
CA PHE A 146 -15.33 -5.12 -11.24
C PHE A 146 -16.86 -4.85 -11.24
N GLU A 147 -17.57 -5.32 -10.22
CA GLU A 147 -19.02 -5.17 -10.11
C GLU A 147 -19.46 -3.69 -10.00
N ASP A 148 -18.62 -2.83 -9.41
CA ASP A 148 -18.92 -1.40 -9.28
C ASP A 148 -19.02 -0.72 -10.65
N VAL A 149 -18.19 -1.13 -11.61
CA VAL A 149 -18.23 -0.58 -12.98
C VAL A 149 -19.58 -0.86 -13.65
N LYS A 150 -20.11 -2.08 -13.47
CA LYS A 150 -21.43 -2.45 -14.00
C LYS A 150 -22.55 -1.62 -13.36
N GLN A 151 -22.53 -1.50 -12.04
CA GLN A 151 -23.53 -0.71 -11.31
C GLN A 151 -23.51 0.77 -11.70
N LEU A 152 -22.32 1.35 -11.86
CA LEU A 152 -22.16 2.74 -12.28
C LEU A 152 -22.61 2.97 -13.73
N LYS A 153 -22.40 1.99 -14.61
CA LYS A 153 -22.95 2.02 -15.98
C LYS A 153 -24.49 1.95 -15.96
N GLU A 154 -25.06 1.02 -15.22
CA GLU A 154 -26.51 0.84 -15.11
C GLU A 154 -27.21 2.08 -14.50
N SER A 155 -26.59 2.72 -13.51
CA SER A 155 -27.11 3.94 -12.90
C SER A 155 -26.87 5.22 -13.71
N GLY A 156 -26.08 5.14 -14.79
CA GLY A 156 -25.70 6.29 -15.62
C GLY A 156 -24.65 7.20 -14.96
N GLN A 157 -24.07 6.83 -13.83
CA GLN A 157 -23.00 7.60 -13.18
C GLN A 157 -21.66 7.47 -13.93
N LEU A 158 -21.47 6.37 -14.64
CA LEU A 158 -20.38 6.19 -15.61
C LEU A 158 -21.00 6.08 -17.01
N ASP A 159 -20.81 7.11 -17.80
CA ASP A 159 -21.42 7.27 -19.12
C ASP A 159 -20.49 6.76 -20.22
N PHE A 160 -20.82 5.62 -20.80
CA PHE A 160 -20.03 4.99 -21.86
C PHE A 160 -20.15 5.65 -23.23
N SER A 161 -20.98 6.68 -23.36
CA SER A 161 -21.03 7.55 -24.55
C SER A 161 -20.01 8.69 -24.53
N LYS A 162 -19.29 8.85 -23.41
CA LYS A 162 -18.21 9.82 -23.21
C LYS A 162 -16.86 9.15 -23.10
N ASP A 163 -15.79 9.92 -23.31
CA ASP A 163 -14.43 9.43 -23.15
C ASP A 163 -14.18 8.99 -21.70
N ILE A 164 -13.53 7.84 -21.55
CA ILE A 164 -13.17 7.23 -20.25
C ILE A 164 -11.67 6.97 -20.22
N TYR A 165 -11.02 7.49 -19.19
CA TYR A 165 -9.61 7.27 -18.90
C TYR A 165 -9.47 6.53 -17.56
N LEU A 166 -9.03 5.27 -17.62
CA LEU A 166 -8.95 4.36 -16.48
C LEU A 166 -7.51 4.29 -15.95
N TYR A 167 -7.35 4.54 -14.67
CA TYR A 167 -6.11 4.38 -13.91
C TYR A 167 -6.31 3.39 -12.76
N SER A 168 -5.24 2.85 -12.21
CA SER A 168 -5.28 1.99 -11.03
C SER A 168 -4.46 2.57 -9.88
N GLN A 169 -4.96 2.41 -8.66
CA GLN A 169 -4.15 2.48 -7.45
C GLN A 169 -2.97 1.50 -7.58
N THR A 170 -1.79 1.88 -7.09
CA THR A 170 -0.55 1.14 -7.30
C THR A 170 -0.54 -0.27 -6.72
N THR A 171 -1.44 -0.58 -5.78
CA THR A 171 -1.47 -1.83 -5.01
C THR A 171 -2.71 -2.71 -5.27
N LYS A 172 -3.36 -2.53 -6.42
CA LYS A 172 -4.53 -3.33 -6.81
C LYS A 172 -4.14 -4.59 -7.59
N SER A 173 -5.12 -5.50 -7.76
CA SER A 173 -4.98 -6.73 -8.52
C SER A 173 -4.91 -6.45 -10.03
N LEU A 174 -3.89 -6.98 -10.69
CA LEU A 174 -3.72 -6.86 -12.14
C LEU A 174 -4.81 -7.62 -12.90
N ASP A 175 -5.21 -8.80 -12.43
CA ASP A 175 -6.25 -9.62 -13.07
C ASP A 175 -7.61 -8.92 -13.04
N GLU A 176 -7.97 -8.32 -11.89
CA GLU A 176 -9.22 -7.58 -11.79
C GLU A 176 -9.20 -6.30 -12.62
N PHE A 177 -8.05 -5.62 -12.70
CA PHE A 177 -7.86 -4.47 -13.58
C PHE A 177 -8.07 -4.83 -15.06
N HIS A 178 -7.55 -5.97 -15.51
CA HIS A 178 -7.75 -6.46 -16.86
C HIS A 178 -9.23 -6.77 -17.15
N ARG A 179 -9.96 -7.38 -16.20
CA ARG A 179 -11.41 -7.61 -16.33
C ARG A 179 -12.19 -6.30 -16.51
N ILE A 180 -11.80 -5.25 -15.77
CA ILE A 180 -12.41 -3.93 -15.93
C ILE A 180 -12.13 -3.35 -17.32
N ILE A 181 -10.88 -3.48 -17.80
CA ILE A 181 -10.48 -3.01 -19.14
C ILE A 181 -11.32 -3.70 -20.22
N GLU A 182 -11.39 -5.03 -20.20
CA GLU A 182 -12.16 -5.82 -21.17
C GLU A 182 -13.62 -5.37 -21.19
N TYR A 183 -14.25 -5.25 -20.04
CA TYR A 183 -15.62 -4.79 -19.93
C TYR A 183 -15.82 -3.38 -20.51
N CYS A 184 -14.94 -2.44 -20.21
CA CYS A 184 -15.02 -1.08 -20.73
C CYS A 184 -14.85 -1.06 -22.25
N GLN A 185 -13.91 -1.83 -22.79
CA GLN A 185 -13.69 -1.95 -24.24
C GLN A 185 -14.90 -2.51 -24.99
N GLU A 186 -15.61 -3.47 -24.40
CA GLU A 186 -16.80 -4.09 -24.99
C GLU A 186 -18.03 -3.16 -24.98
N HIS A 187 -18.09 -2.21 -24.04
CA HIS A 187 -19.29 -1.39 -23.82
C HIS A 187 -19.14 0.07 -24.20
N ILE A 188 -17.93 0.52 -24.55
CA ILE A 188 -17.74 1.91 -25.01
C ILE A 188 -18.53 2.14 -26.30
N VAL A 189 -19.26 3.26 -26.37
CA VAL A 189 -20.10 3.58 -27.51
C VAL A 189 -19.23 4.11 -28.65
N GLU A 190 -19.62 3.82 -29.90
CA GLU A 190 -18.95 4.32 -31.09
C GLU A 190 -18.85 5.86 -31.06
N GLY A 191 -17.63 6.36 -31.26
CA GLY A 191 -17.32 7.80 -31.22
C GLY A 191 -16.73 8.25 -29.89
N ALA A 192 -16.89 7.49 -28.79
CA ALA A 192 -16.20 7.73 -27.53
C ALA A 192 -14.88 6.96 -27.44
N VAL A 193 -13.92 7.48 -26.70
CA VAL A 193 -12.59 6.90 -26.52
C VAL A 193 -12.48 6.25 -25.15
N PHE A 194 -12.06 4.99 -25.12
CA PHE A 194 -11.60 4.33 -23.88
C PHE A 194 -10.08 4.16 -23.90
N LYS A 195 -9.41 4.63 -22.85
CA LYS A 195 -7.99 4.38 -22.60
C LYS A 195 -7.78 3.89 -21.20
N SER A 196 -6.95 2.88 -21.05
CA SER A 196 -6.49 2.37 -19.76
C SER A 196 -5.00 2.60 -19.60
N PHE A 197 -4.59 2.84 -18.37
CA PHE A 197 -3.20 3.03 -18.00
C PHE A 197 -2.87 2.08 -16.86
N ASP A 198 -2.04 1.09 -17.14
CA ASP A 198 -1.55 0.17 -16.12
C ASP A 198 -0.56 0.91 -15.21
N THR A 199 -1.09 1.39 -14.10
CA THR A 199 -0.35 2.13 -13.07
C THR A 199 -0.12 1.30 -11.81
N ILE A 200 -0.36 -0.01 -11.85
CA ILE A 200 -0.04 -0.94 -10.78
C ILE A 200 1.48 -1.02 -10.63
N CYS A 201 1.98 -0.86 -9.41
CA CYS A 201 3.41 -0.88 -9.13
C CYS A 201 4.01 -2.26 -9.43
N ARG A 202 5.05 -2.33 -10.25
CA ARG A 202 5.71 -3.60 -10.63
C ARG A 202 6.35 -4.30 -9.44
N GLN A 203 6.86 -3.58 -8.45
CA GLN A 203 7.35 -4.19 -7.22
C GLN A 203 6.23 -4.93 -6.46
N VAL A 204 5.02 -4.40 -6.49
CA VAL A 204 3.85 -5.05 -5.87
C VAL A 204 3.37 -6.22 -6.73
N ALA A 205 3.20 -6.01 -8.04
CA ALA A 205 2.72 -7.04 -8.95
C ALA A 205 3.63 -8.28 -8.99
N ASN A 206 4.94 -8.07 -9.00
CA ASN A 206 5.92 -9.18 -9.04
C ASN A 206 6.03 -9.93 -7.70
N ARG A 207 5.55 -9.37 -6.60
CA ARG A 207 5.58 -10.05 -5.30
C ARG A 207 4.69 -11.28 -5.23
N MET A 208 3.55 -11.26 -5.92
CA MET A 208 2.61 -12.39 -5.92
C MET A 208 3.26 -13.70 -6.39
N PRO A 209 3.81 -13.80 -7.62
CA PRO A 209 4.44 -15.02 -8.09
C PRO A 209 5.70 -15.39 -7.29
N ASN A 210 6.46 -14.40 -6.83
CA ASN A 210 7.67 -14.65 -6.04
C ASN A 210 7.34 -15.26 -4.67
N ILE A 211 6.33 -14.73 -3.98
CA ILE A 211 5.95 -15.23 -2.66
C ILE A 211 5.29 -16.61 -2.75
N ALA A 212 4.53 -16.87 -3.80
CA ALA A 212 3.97 -18.20 -4.07
C ALA A 212 5.09 -19.23 -4.27
N ALA A 213 6.08 -18.90 -5.09
CA ALA A 213 7.25 -19.76 -5.33
C ALA A 213 8.07 -19.98 -4.05
N PHE A 214 8.19 -18.97 -3.19
CA PHE A 214 8.85 -19.11 -1.89
C PHE A 214 8.02 -20.00 -0.94
N ALA A 215 6.73 -19.75 -0.82
CA ALA A 215 5.85 -20.48 0.09
C ALA A 215 5.74 -21.97 -0.26
N SER A 216 5.81 -22.32 -1.54
CA SER A 216 5.74 -23.73 -1.99
C SER A 216 6.97 -24.57 -1.65
N LYS A 217 8.09 -23.94 -1.25
CA LYS A 217 9.36 -24.64 -0.95
C LYS A 217 9.53 -25.04 0.51
N HIS A 218 8.64 -24.57 1.40
CA HIS A 218 8.77 -24.77 2.83
C HIS A 218 7.59 -25.56 3.39
N ASP A 219 7.82 -26.28 4.48
CA ASP A 219 6.77 -27.05 5.15
C ASP A 219 5.78 -26.13 5.87
N VAL A 220 6.28 -25.04 6.45
CA VAL A 220 5.49 -24.01 7.13
C VAL A 220 5.89 -22.63 6.66
N ILE A 221 4.92 -21.77 6.50
CA ILE A 221 5.13 -20.33 6.22
C ILE A 221 4.64 -19.49 7.39
N LEU A 222 5.52 -18.63 7.87
CA LEU A 222 5.21 -17.55 8.79
C LEU A 222 5.14 -16.24 8.00
N PHE A 223 3.92 -15.71 7.83
CA PHE A 223 3.69 -14.47 7.11
C PHE A 223 3.54 -13.31 8.10
N VAL A 224 4.51 -12.40 8.10
CA VAL A 224 4.58 -11.27 9.02
C VAL A 224 4.00 -10.01 8.37
N SER A 225 2.88 -9.53 8.86
CA SER A 225 2.29 -8.27 8.36
C SER A 225 1.27 -7.68 9.32
N GLY A 226 1.13 -6.36 9.31
CA GLY A 226 0.06 -5.67 10.00
C GLY A 226 -1.33 -6.04 9.42
N ARG A 227 -2.31 -6.24 10.28
CA ARG A 227 -3.69 -6.63 9.88
C ARG A 227 -4.41 -5.58 9.04
N LYS A 228 -3.98 -4.33 9.11
CA LYS A 228 -4.49 -3.20 8.30
C LYS A 228 -3.89 -3.16 6.89
N SER A 229 -2.81 -3.88 6.62
CA SER A 229 -2.12 -3.89 5.33
C SER A 229 -2.97 -4.57 4.25
N SER A 230 -3.45 -3.81 3.27
CA SER A 230 -4.15 -4.37 2.10
C SER A 230 -3.25 -5.28 1.28
N ASN A 231 -2.00 -4.88 1.06
CA ASN A 231 -0.99 -5.71 0.39
C ASN A 231 -0.72 -6.99 1.19
N GLY A 232 -0.61 -6.89 2.52
CA GLY A 232 -0.41 -8.05 3.39
C GLY A 232 -1.53 -9.09 3.26
N LYS A 233 -2.78 -8.67 3.23
CA LYS A 233 -3.93 -9.58 3.06
C LYS A 233 -3.88 -10.33 1.73
N VAL A 234 -3.55 -9.64 0.64
CA VAL A 234 -3.47 -10.25 -0.69
C VAL A 234 -2.32 -11.25 -0.76
N LEU A 235 -1.13 -10.88 -0.29
CA LEU A 235 0.04 -11.76 -0.30
C LEU A 235 -0.12 -12.97 0.65
N PHE A 236 -0.72 -12.78 1.82
CA PHE A 236 -1.01 -13.90 2.72
C PHE A 236 -1.99 -14.90 2.10
N LYS A 237 -3.04 -14.40 1.42
CA LYS A 237 -3.98 -15.27 0.70
C LYS A 237 -3.26 -16.10 -0.35
N GLU A 238 -2.29 -15.52 -1.04
CA GLU A 238 -1.46 -16.23 -2.02
C GLU A 238 -0.60 -17.31 -1.35
N CYS A 239 0.09 -17.00 -0.25
CA CYS A 239 0.82 -18.01 0.53
C CYS A 239 -0.08 -19.17 0.93
N LYS A 240 -1.27 -18.86 1.46
CA LYS A 240 -2.22 -19.85 1.93
C LYS A 240 -2.78 -20.73 0.82
N SER A 241 -2.87 -20.20 -0.41
CA SER A 241 -3.36 -20.95 -1.58
C SER A 241 -2.38 -22.04 -2.04
N VAL A 242 -1.08 -21.82 -1.87
CA VAL A 242 -0.02 -22.77 -2.29
C VAL A 242 0.55 -23.58 -1.14
N ASN A 243 0.40 -23.10 0.10
CA ASN A 243 0.84 -23.78 1.31
C ASN A 243 -0.20 -23.63 2.43
N ALA A 244 -0.96 -24.72 2.69
CA ALA A 244 -1.99 -24.72 3.72
C ALA A 244 -1.48 -24.45 5.14
N ASN A 245 -0.18 -24.72 5.41
CA ASN A 245 0.48 -24.46 6.69
C ASN A 245 1.07 -23.04 6.74
N SER A 246 0.33 -22.05 6.27
CA SER A 246 0.72 -20.64 6.35
C SER A 246 -0.03 -19.95 7.50
N TYR A 247 0.70 -19.22 8.33
CA TYR A 247 0.17 -18.50 9.49
C TYR A 247 0.56 -17.03 9.42
N GLN A 248 -0.44 -16.14 9.61
CA GLN A 248 -0.23 -14.70 9.63
C GLN A 248 -0.10 -14.20 11.06
N ILE A 249 0.94 -13.40 11.31
CA ILE A 249 1.20 -12.75 12.61
C ILE A 249 1.55 -11.27 12.42
N GLU A 250 1.32 -10.45 13.44
CA GLU A 250 1.77 -9.06 13.49
C GLU A 250 3.07 -8.89 14.27
N SER A 251 3.31 -9.75 15.25
CA SER A 251 4.52 -9.72 16.11
C SER A 251 5.04 -11.11 16.40
N ALA A 252 6.27 -11.20 16.88
CA ALA A 252 6.87 -12.45 17.31
C ALA A 252 6.09 -13.11 18.46
N ASP A 253 5.37 -12.34 19.28
CA ASP A 253 4.60 -12.87 20.43
C ASP A 253 3.42 -13.75 20.01
N GLU A 254 2.92 -13.58 18.78
CA GLU A 254 1.83 -14.40 18.24
C GLU A 254 2.29 -15.79 17.73
N ILE A 255 3.59 -16.08 17.77
CA ILE A 255 4.13 -17.36 17.31
C ILE A 255 3.69 -18.49 18.25
N ASP A 256 3.00 -19.50 17.69
CA ASP A 256 2.70 -20.76 18.36
C ASP A 256 3.72 -21.83 17.92
N MET A 257 4.57 -22.27 18.84
CA MET A 257 5.61 -23.28 18.58
C MET A 257 5.05 -24.63 18.15
N ASN A 258 3.74 -24.90 18.36
CA ASN A 258 3.11 -26.10 17.85
C ASN A 258 3.06 -26.15 16.32
N TRP A 259 3.10 -25.02 15.64
CA TRP A 259 3.16 -24.97 14.17
C TRP A 259 4.41 -25.60 13.58
N PHE A 260 5.47 -25.72 14.38
CA PHE A 260 6.81 -26.18 13.94
C PHE A 260 7.13 -27.61 14.39
N LYS A 261 6.17 -28.34 14.95
CA LYS A 261 6.37 -29.75 15.32
C LYS A 261 6.50 -30.61 14.07
N ASP A 262 7.52 -31.47 14.07
CA ASP A 262 7.81 -32.40 12.96
C ASP A 262 8.03 -31.71 11.58
N VAL A 263 8.56 -30.47 11.63
CA VAL A 263 8.79 -29.61 10.44
C VAL A 263 10.30 -29.51 10.20
N GLU A 264 10.70 -29.69 8.93
CA GLU A 264 12.12 -29.55 8.52
C GLU A 264 12.46 -28.11 8.12
N THR A 265 11.55 -27.43 7.42
CA THR A 265 11.78 -26.12 6.83
C THR A 265 10.67 -25.10 7.18
N VAL A 266 11.09 -23.91 7.58
CA VAL A 266 10.21 -22.76 7.86
C VAL A 266 10.61 -21.59 6.99
N GLY A 267 9.68 -21.08 6.18
CA GLY A 267 9.84 -19.85 5.43
C GLY A 267 9.21 -18.68 6.19
N ILE A 268 9.94 -17.58 6.32
CA ILE A 268 9.43 -16.32 6.86
C ILE A 268 9.36 -15.30 5.75
N CYS A 269 8.20 -14.72 5.53
CA CYS A 269 7.96 -13.69 4.52
C CYS A 269 7.03 -12.60 5.05
N GLY A 270 6.82 -11.55 4.28
CA GLY A 270 6.02 -10.42 4.74
C GLY A 270 5.56 -9.51 3.61
N ALA A 271 4.76 -8.50 3.99
CA ALA A 271 4.21 -7.50 3.09
C ALA A 271 5.23 -6.40 2.74
N THR A 272 4.85 -5.53 1.81
CA THR A 272 5.63 -4.32 1.44
C THR A 272 5.74 -3.30 2.57
N SER A 273 4.96 -3.46 3.63
CA SER A 273 4.96 -2.65 4.86
C SER A 273 5.61 -3.36 6.05
N THR A 274 6.17 -4.56 5.86
CA THR A 274 6.81 -5.33 6.94
C THR A 274 8.29 -4.97 7.03
N PRO A 275 8.77 -4.50 8.20
CA PRO A 275 10.18 -4.22 8.38
C PRO A 275 11.00 -5.51 8.48
N LYS A 276 12.23 -5.47 7.98
CA LYS A 276 13.12 -6.63 8.00
C LYS A 276 13.45 -7.09 9.42
N TRP A 277 13.66 -6.15 10.33
CA TRP A 277 13.97 -6.44 11.73
C TRP A 277 12.90 -7.30 12.42
N LEU A 278 11.61 -7.10 12.06
CA LEU A 278 10.52 -7.88 12.64
C LEU A 278 10.52 -9.33 12.15
N MET A 279 10.89 -9.58 10.88
CA MET A 279 11.07 -10.94 10.36
C MET A 279 12.28 -11.62 11.00
N GLU A 280 13.35 -10.87 11.24
CA GLU A 280 14.54 -11.35 11.95
C GLU A 280 14.22 -11.71 13.41
N GLU A 281 13.46 -10.87 14.12
CA GLU A 281 12.98 -11.15 15.48
C GLU A 281 12.15 -12.44 15.55
N CYS A 282 11.25 -12.64 14.61
CA CYS A 282 10.48 -13.89 14.50
C CYS A 282 11.39 -15.10 14.31
N LYS A 283 12.40 -15.00 13.46
CA LYS A 283 13.41 -16.05 13.25
C LYS A 283 14.17 -16.38 14.54
N ASP A 284 14.65 -15.35 15.22
CA ASP A 284 15.44 -15.49 16.46
C ASP A 284 14.62 -16.15 17.57
N LYS A 285 13.34 -15.79 17.70
CA LYS A 285 12.43 -16.42 18.65
C LYS A 285 12.25 -17.91 18.36
N ILE A 286 12.00 -18.29 17.12
CA ILE A 286 11.83 -19.71 16.74
C ILE A 286 13.11 -20.49 17.08
N ILE A 287 14.29 -19.95 16.75
CA ILE A 287 15.58 -20.60 17.03
C ILE A 287 15.75 -20.79 18.54
N LYS A 288 15.52 -19.76 19.35
CA LYS A 288 15.68 -19.77 20.81
C LYS A 288 14.75 -20.79 21.46
N GLU A 289 13.47 -20.78 21.10
CA GLU A 289 12.48 -21.67 21.71
C GLU A 289 12.64 -23.13 21.23
N SER A 290 13.02 -23.36 19.96
CA SER A 290 13.34 -24.69 19.46
C SER A 290 14.56 -25.31 20.15
N SER A 291 15.56 -24.49 20.51
CA SER A 291 16.75 -24.94 21.25
C SER A 291 16.46 -25.25 22.72
N ALA A 292 15.44 -24.64 23.30
CA ALA A 292 15.02 -24.88 24.69
C ALA A 292 14.16 -26.17 24.85
N LEU A 293 13.70 -26.75 23.75
CA LEU A 293 12.91 -27.99 23.73
C LEU A 293 13.77 -29.26 23.49
N LEU A 294 15.07 -29.08 23.22
CA LEU A 294 16.10 -30.14 23.10
C LEU A 294 16.86 -30.33 24.42
#